data_58a4ab101c02f9ddf1ebe1ce474c2695
#
_entry.id   58a4ab101c02f9ddf1ebe1ce474c2695
#
_cell.length_a   1.000
_cell.length_b   1.000
_cell.length_c   1.000
_cell.angle_alpha   90.00
_cell.angle_beta   90.00
_cell.angle_gamma   90.00
#
_symmetry.space_group_name_H-M   'P 1'
#
loop_
_entity.id
_entity.type
_entity.pdbx_description
1 polymer ?
#
loop_
_entity_poly.entity_id
_entity_poly.type
_entity_poly.pdbx_seq_one_letter_code
_entity_poly.pdbx_strand_id
1 'polypeptide(L)'
;MNKNQKRLALMGLAASMLFFLSGCVSLDKSGNPTGWVWNLLGRPMSHVITYFADNLGLGFGLGIIFVTIIVRLIILPLGLHQSRSAAYQSAKREYLAPILEPINERLRNAETQEEKMAAQSELMQAQRENGLSLMGGVGCLPLLIQFPFFSALYYAARYTPGVLQDNFLWFNLGHRDFPLIIIIAALYYFQSWLSIQQVPEEQRKQMAATMYSMPIMMIFFGISSPAAVILYWFVGGIFSIIQQLITNYIIKPRLKEKVAEEFKKNPPRSEEH
;
A
#
# COMPACT_ATOMS: atom_id res chain seq x y z
N MET A 1 2.73 -31.18 6.48
CA MET A 1 2.43 -30.37 7.69
C MET A 1 1.00 -30.66 8.11
N ASN A 2 0.80 -31.16 9.33
CA ASN A 2 -0.51 -31.55 9.86
C ASN A 2 -1.40 -30.30 10.05
N LYS A 3 -2.73 -30.44 9.96
CA LYS A 3 -3.69 -29.32 10.06
C LYS A 3 -3.47 -28.45 11.33
N ASN A 4 -3.04 -29.09 12.42
CA ASN A 4 -2.70 -28.42 13.68
C ASN A 4 -1.39 -27.63 13.59
N GLN A 5 -0.37 -28.13 12.87
CA GLN A 5 0.90 -27.42 12.66
C GLN A 5 0.71 -26.18 11.79
N LYS A 6 -0.17 -26.24 10.79
CA LYS A 6 -0.54 -25.06 9.97
C LYS A 6 -1.27 -23.98 10.79
N ARG A 7 -2.19 -24.40 11.68
CA ARG A 7 -2.88 -23.49 12.60
C ARG A 7 -1.91 -22.86 13.60
N LEU A 8 -1.00 -23.65 14.18
CA LEU A 8 0.01 -23.16 15.12
C LEU A 8 0.97 -22.16 14.44
N ALA A 9 1.41 -22.45 13.22
CA ALA A 9 2.27 -21.55 12.44
C ALA A 9 1.54 -20.25 12.06
N LEU A 10 0.25 -20.31 11.68
CA LEU A 10 -0.58 -19.14 11.42
C LEU A 10 -0.82 -18.31 12.68
N MET A 11 -1.09 -18.95 13.80
CA MET A 11 -1.25 -18.28 15.10
C MET A 11 0.06 -17.64 15.58
N GLY A 12 1.20 -18.32 15.41
CA GLY A 12 2.53 -17.77 15.71
C GLY A 12 2.88 -16.58 14.81
N LEU A 13 2.55 -16.65 13.51
CA LEU A 13 2.74 -15.55 12.58
C LEU A 13 1.82 -14.35 12.92
N ALA A 14 0.57 -14.60 13.25
CA ALA A 14 -0.37 -13.56 13.66
C ALA A 14 0.03 -12.93 14.99
N ALA A 15 0.47 -13.73 15.96
CA ALA A 15 0.97 -13.23 17.25
C ALA A 15 2.25 -12.41 17.10
N SER A 16 3.22 -12.86 16.27
CA SER A 16 4.42 -12.08 15.97
C SER A 16 4.10 -10.77 15.24
N MET A 17 3.16 -10.80 14.31
CA MET A 17 2.71 -9.61 13.59
C MET A 17 2.01 -8.60 14.54
N LEU A 18 1.17 -9.07 15.46
CA LEU A 18 0.57 -8.24 16.51
C LEU A 18 1.62 -7.68 17.47
N PHE A 19 2.64 -8.45 17.82
CA PHE A 19 3.74 -8.01 18.68
C PHE A 19 4.60 -6.94 18.01
N PHE A 20 4.91 -7.08 16.71
CA PHE A 20 5.60 -6.05 15.94
C PHE A 20 4.75 -4.78 15.78
N LEU A 21 3.45 -4.91 15.58
CA LEU A 21 2.53 -3.77 15.44
C LEU A 21 2.33 -3.01 16.75
N SER A 22 2.24 -3.69 17.89
CA SER A 22 2.04 -3.07 19.19
C SER A 22 3.30 -2.40 19.78
N GLY A 23 4.50 -2.82 19.33
CA GLY A 23 5.78 -2.26 19.79
C GLY A 23 6.29 -1.05 19.02
N CYS A 24 5.69 -0.70 17.86
CA CYS A 24 6.19 0.39 17.01
C CYS A 24 6.01 1.77 17.64
N VAL A 25 4.80 2.09 18.10
CA VAL A 25 4.48 3.30 18.88
C VAL A 25 3.44 2.92 19.93
N SER A 26 3.67 3.27 21.17
CA SER A 26 2.76 3.11 22.29
C SER A 26 2.56 4.45 23.00
N LEU A 27 1.53 4.55 23.83
CA LEU A 27 1.36 5.70 24.69
C LEU A 27 1.83 5.34 26.11
N ASP A 28 2.56 6.24 26.75
CA ASP A 28 2.93 6.11 28.16
C ASP A 28 1.71 6.38 29.08
N LYS A 29 1.90 6.26 30.39
CA LYS A 29 0.83 6.51 31.37
C LYS A 29 0.30 7.95 31.35
N SER A 30 1.07 8.87 30.78
CA SER A 30 0.72 10.30 30.65
C SER A 30 0.09 10.59 29.27
N GLY A 31 -0.09 9.59 28.41
CA GLY A 31 -0.67 9.73 27.07
C GLY A 31 0.32 10.22 26.01
N ASN A 32 1.62 10.27 26.29
CA ASN A 32 2.63 10.68 25.34
C ASN A 32 3.09 9.49 24.47
N PRO A 33 3.36 9.70 23.17
CA PRO A 33 3.87 8.66 22.30
C PRO A 33 5.28 8.22 22.71
N THR A 34 5.49 6.91 22.72
CA THR A 34 6.76 6.25 23.03
C THR A 34 7.01 5.09 22.07
N GLY A 35 8.20 4.51 22.14
CA GLY A 35 8.60 3.40 21.29
C GLY A 35 9.68 3.80 20.29
N TRP A 36 10.31 2.79 19.68
CA TRP A 36 11.45 3.02 18.80
C TRP A 36 11.08 3.79 17.50
N VAL A 37 9.90 3.51 16.93
CA VAL A 37 9.40 4.24 15.75
C VAL A 37 9.12 5.70 16.07
N TRP A 38 8.54 5.97 17.25
CA TRP A 38 8.34 7.34 17.69
C TRP A 38 9.66 8.07 17.87
N ASN A 39 10.61 7.47 18.58
CA ASN A 39 11.89 8.12 18.85
C ASN A 39 12.72 8.35 17.60
N LEU A 40 12.71 7.40 16.65
CA LEU A 40 13.50 7.45 15.42
C LEU A 40 12.86 8.32 14.33
N LEU A 41 11.55 8.24 14.17
CA LEU A 41 10.82 8.87 13.06
C LEU A 41 9.82 9.93 13.55
N GLY A 42 8.93 9.59 14.49
CA GLY A 42 7.83 10.47 14.91
C GLY A 42 8.32 11.76 15.57
N ARG A 43 9.30 11.67 16.46
CA ARG A 43 9.90 12.81 17.15
C ARG A 43 10.56 13.81 16.19
N PRO A 44 11.45 13.40 15.27
CA PRO A 44 11.96 14.31 14.24
C PRO A 44 10.85 14.93 13.38
N MET A 45 9.81 14.17 13.01
CA MET A 45 8.67 14.70 12.27
C MET A 45 7.90 15.75 13.08
N SER A 46 7.67 15.52 14.39
CA SER A 46 7.06 16.48 15.30
C SER A 46 7.88 17.75 15.39
N HIS A 47 9.21 17.65 15.51
CA HIS A 47 10.08 18.82 15.50
C HIS A 47 10.02 19.62 14.20
N VAL A 48 9.95 18.95 13.05
CA VAL A 48 9.78 19.63 11.76
C VAL A 48 8.44 20.36 11.72
N ILE A 49 7.34 19.71 12.14
CA ILE A 49 6.02 20.35 12.21
C ILE A 49 6.07 21.62 13.09
N THR A 50 6.63 21.52 14.29
CA THR A 50 6.77 22.65 15.23
C THR A 50 7.65 23.75 14.64
N TYR A 51 8.77 23.39 13.98
CA TYR A 51 9.65 24.38 13.36
C TYR A 51 8.93 25.21 12.29
N PHE A 52 8.16 24.57 11.42
CA PHE A 52 7.37 25.29 10.41
C PHE A 52 6.24 26.12 11.02
N ALA A 53 5.60 25.62 12.08
CA ALA A 53 4.51 26.32 12.74
C ALA A 53 5.00 27.53 13.55
N ASP A 54 5.93 27.33 14.48
CA ASP A 54 6.31 28.31 15.48
C ASP A 54 7.47 29.21 15.00
N ASN A 55 8.53 28.62 14.39
CA ASN A 55 9.70 29.39 13.99
C ASN A 55 9.49 30.16 12.67
N LEU A 56 8.74 29.56 11.72
CA LEU A 56 8.45 30.20 10.44
C LEU A 56 7.07 30.89 10.41
N GLY A 57 6.27 30.71 11.45
CA GLY A 57 4.93 31.31 11.55
C GLY A 57 3.92 30.84 10.51
N LEU A 58 4.15 29.64 9.92
CA LEU A 58 3.31 29.11 8.82
C LEU A 58 2.09 28.33 9.32
N GLY A 59 1.97 28.09 10.63
CA GLY A 59 0.93 27.26 11.25
C GLY A 59 1.18 25.77 11.12
N PHE A 60 0.51 24.99 11.96
CA PHE A 60 0.68 23.52 12.03
C PHE A 60 0.18 22.79 10.80
N GLY A 61 -0.83 23.31 10.12
CA GLY A 61 -1.37 22.70 8.89
C GLY A 61 -0.31 22.64 7.78
N LEU A 62 0.39 23.73 7.49
CA LEU A 62 1.51 23.73 6.55
C LEU A 62 2.69 22.90 7.08
N GLY A 63 2.96 22.90 8.38
CA GLY A 63 3.96 22.03 8.99
C GLY A 63 3.69 20.54 8.68
N ILE A 64 2.44 20.09 8.80
CA ILE A 64 2.03 18.72 8.45
C ILE A 64 2.22 18.44 6.95
N ILE A 65 1.88 19.38 6.09
CA ILE A 65 2.06 19.24 4.64
C ILE A 65 3.56 19.09 4.32
N PHE A 66 4.40 19.98 4.82
CA PHE A 66 5.84 19.95 4.54
C PHE A 66 6.51 18.68 5.07
N VAL A 67 6.23 18.27 6.31
CA VAL A 67 6.80 17.02 6.83
C VAL A 67 6.34 15.81 6.00
N THR A 68 5.08 15.80 5.56
CA THR A 68 4.57 14.74 4.71
C THR A 68 5.28 14.70 3.36
N ILE A 69 5.52 15.85 2.73
CA ILE A 69 6.27 15.96 1.47
C ILE A 69 7.71 15.47 1.66
N ILE A 70 8.40 15.91 2.70
CA ILE A 70 9.78 15.52 2.99
C ILE A 70 9.86 13.98 3.15
N VAL A 71 8.99 13.40 3.96
CA VAL A 71 8.95 11.94 4.17
C VAL A 71 8.64 11.20 2.86
N ARG A 72 7.69 11.69 2.06
CA ARG A 72 7.35 11.10 0.76
C ARG A 72 8.52 11.16 -0.22
N LEU A 73 9.28 12.26 -0.25
CA LEU A 73 10.48 12.39 -1.08
C LEU A 73 11.59 11.43 -0.64
N ILE A 74 11.80 11.25 0.66
CA ILE A 74 12.77 10.29 1.19
C ILE A 74 12.40 8.85 0.80
N ILE A 75 11.11 8.49 0.86
CA ILE A 75 10.64 7.13 0.56
C ILE A 75 10.46 6.92 -0.96
N LEU A 76 10.35 7.98 -1.76
CA LEU A 76 10.05 7.91 -3.19
C LEU A 76 10.97 6.95 -3.98
N PRO A 77 12.31 6.96 -3.83
CA PRO A 77 13.17 6.03 -4.57
C PRO A 77 12.81 4.56 -4.31
N LEU A 78 12.54 4.22 -3.04
CA LEU A 78 12.11 2.88 -2.65
C LEU A 78 10.73 2.53 -3.22
N GLY A 79 9.78 3.46 -3.16
CA GLY A 79 8.44 3.30 -3.73
C GLY A 79 8.46 3.11 -5.25
N LEU A 80 9.30 3.86 -5.98
CA LEU A 80 9.48 3.68 -7.42
C LEU A 80 10.13 2.33 -7.76
N HIS A 81 11.11 1.88 -6.98
CA HIS A 81 11.73 0.56 -7.16
C HIS A 81 10.69 -0.56 -6.97
N GLN A 82 9.87 -0.48 -5.93
CA GLN A 82 8.78 -1.43 -5.68
C GLN A 82 7.73 -1.39 -6.80
N SER A 83 7.30 -0.20 -7.22
CA SER A 83 6.35 -0.02 -8.33
C SER A 83 6.88 -0.60 -9.64
N ARG A 84 8.18 -0.40 -9.92
CA ARG A 84 8.85 -0.97 -11.09
C ARG A 84 8.88 -2.50 -11.05
N SER A 85 9.19 -3.09 -9.89
CA SER A 85 9.18 -4.55 -9.70
C SER A 85 7.78 -5.13 -9.91
N ALA A 86 6.76 -4.50 -9.31
CA ALA A 86 5.37 -4.90 -9.48
C ALA A 86 4.90 -4.77 -10.94
N ALA A 87 5.25 -3.67 -11.62
CA ALA A 87 4.92 -3.44 -13.02
C ALA A 87 5.60 -4.47 -13.94
N TYR A 88 6.85 -4.85 -13.66
CA TYR A 88 7.55 -5.89 -14.40
C TYR A 88 6.86 -7.26 -14.26
N GLN A 89 6.49 -7.65 -13.05
CA GLN A 89 5.73 -8.89 -12.82
C GLN A 89 4.34 -8.85 -13.47
N SER A 90 3.69 -7.69 -13.46
CA SER A 90 2.40 -7.48 -14.15
C SER A 90 2.54 -7.64 -15.68
N ALA A 91 3.61 -7.05 -16.26
CA ALA A 91 3.89 -7.18 -17.69
C ALA A 91 4.21 -8.63 -18.09
N LYS A 92 5.00 -9.35 -17.28
CA LYS A 92 5.27 -10.79 -17.50
C LYS A 92 3.97 -11.60 -17.45
N ARG A 93 3.12 -11.35 -16.46
CA ARG A 93 1.85 -12.06 -16.31
C ARG A 93 0.91 -11.79 -17.47
N GLU A 94 0.86 -10.56 -17.97
CA GLU A 94 0.07 -10.18 -19.14
C GLU A 94 0.57 -10.89 -20.42
N TYR A 95 1.90 -10.99 -20.59
CA TYR A 95 2.49 -11.71 -21.73
C TYR A 95 2.19 -13.22 -21.67
N LEU A 96 2.20 -13.79 -20.47
CA LEU A 96 1.95 -15.21 -20.22
C LEU A 96 0.44 -15.54 -20.09
N ALA A 97 -0.46 -14.58 -20.28
CA ALA A 97 -1.90 -14.80 -20.18
C ALA A 97 -2.40 -15.98 -21.02
N PRO A 98 -1.96 -16.18 -22.29
CA PRO A 98 -2.40 -17.33 -23.10
C PRO A 98 -2.08 -18.70 -22.46
N ILE A 99 -1.01 -18.79 -21.67
CA ILE A 99 -0.61 -20.03 -20.98
C ILE A 99 -1.33 -20.15 -19.64
N LEU A 100 -1.50 -19.05 -18.92
CA LEU A 100 -2.03 -19.06 -17.56
C LEU A 100 -3.56 -19.11 -17.52
N GLU A 101 -4.25 -18.54 -18.51
CA GLU A 101 -5.72 -18.44 -18.52
C GLU A 101 -6.42 -19.79 -18.56
N PRO A 102 -6.02 -20.78 -19.42
CA PRO A 102 -6.63 -22.10 -19.39
C PRO A 102 -6.50 -22.80 -18.02
N ILE A 103 -5.37 -22.59 -17.32
CA ILE A 103 -5.14 -23.15 -15.98
C ILE A 103 -6.05 -22.44 -14.95
N ASN A 104 -6.17 -21.11 -15.06
CA ASN A 104 -7.06 -20.33 -14.19
C ASN A 104 -8.54 -20.70 -14.41
N GLU A 105 -8.95 -20.99 -15.63
CA GLU A 105 -10.32 -21.47 -15.93
C GLU A 105 -10.56 -22.83 -15.31
N ARG A 106 -9.63 -23.77 -15.43
CA ARG A 106 -9.74 -25.07 -14.74
C ARG A 106 -9.83 -24.90 -13.22
N LEU A 107 -9.03 -23.99 -12.65
CA LEU A 107 -9.08 -23.69 -11.21
C LEU A 107 -10.43 -23.08 -10.78
N ARG A 108 -11.03 -22.22 -11.63
CA ARG A 108 -12.35 -21.62 -11.36
C ARG A 108 -13.49 -22.63 -11.46
N ASN A 109 -13.41 -23.54 -12.42
CA ASN A 109 -14.45 -24.51 -12.73
C ASN A 109 -14.31 -25.83 -11.95
N ALA A 110 -13.25 -25.99 -11.17
CA ALA A 110 -13.01 -27.18 -10.38
C ALA A 110 -14.09 -27.37 -9.30
N GLU A 111 -14.77 -28.50 -9.32
CA GLU A 111 -15.85 -28.85 -8.40
C GLU A 111 -15.30 -29.56 -7.16
N THR A 112 -14.27 -30.38 -7.32
CA THR A 112 -13.66 -31.16 -6.23
C THR A 112 -12.44 -30.47 -5.63
N GLN A 113 -12.13 -30.82 -4.38
CA GLN A 113 -10.93 -30.29 -3.71
C GLN A 113 -9.64 -30.81 -4.36
N GLU A 114 -9.67 -32.01 -4.93
CA GLU A 114 -8.53 -32.60 -5.66
C GLU A 114 -8.24 -31.83 -6.94
N GLU A 115 -9.25 -31.54 -7.75
CA GLU A 115 -9.12 -30.72 -8.97
C GLU A 115 -8.58 -29.32 -8.65
N LYS A 116 -9.08 -28.68 -7.58
CA LYS A 116 -8.58 -27.37 -7.12
C LYS A 116 -7.10 -27.42 -6.75
N MET A 117 -6.69 -28.46 -6.03
CA MET A 117 -5.29 -28.62 -5.64
C MET A 117 -4.40 -28.90 -6.84
N ALA A 118 -4.85 -29.72 -7.79
CA ALA A 118 -4.13 -30.03 -9.03
C ALA A 118 -3.94 -28.78 -9.89
N ALA A 119 -5.02 -28.06 -10.21
CA ALA A 119 -4.97 -26.82 -10.99
C ALA A 119 -4.14 -25.74 -10.30
N GLN A 120 -4.20 -25.62 -8.97
CA GLN A 120 -3.38 -24.67 -8.21
C GLN A 120 -1.89 -25.05 -8.25
N SER A 121 -1.56 -26.34 -8.18
CA SER A 121 -0.18 -26.82 -8.29
C SER A 121 0.39 -26.54 -9.68
N GLU A 122 -0.38 -26.81 -10.73
CA GLU A 122 -0.04 -26.55 -12.13
C GLU A 122 0.18 -25.04 -12.35
N LEU A 123 -0.73 -24.19 -11.86
CA LEU A 123 -0.57 -22.73 -11.95
C LEU A 123 0.72 -22.24 -11.29
N MET A 124 1.03 -22.77 -10.10
CA MET A 124 2.28 -22.41 -9.40
C MET A 124 3.51 -22.89 -10.17
N GLN A 125 3.46 -24.05 -10.79
CA GLN A 125 4.54 -24.61 -11.60
C GLN A 125 4.76 -23.76 -12.85
N ALA A 126 3.72 -23.50 -13.64
CA ALA A 126 3.79 -22.66 -14.83
C ALA A 126 4.32 -21.24 -14.52
N GLN A 127 3.92 -20.67 -13.39
CA GLN A 127 4.45 -19.38 -12.92
C GLN A 127 5.95 -19.45 -12.61
N ARG A 128 6.40 -20.48 -11.89
CA ARG A 128 7.83 -20.66 -11.53
C ARG A 128 8.71 -20.87 -12.75
N GLU A 129 8.30 -21.73 -13.67
CA GLU A 129 9.06 -22.07 -14.88
C GLU A 129 9.26 -20.86 -15.79
N ASN A 130 8.31 -19.94 -15.79
CA ASN A 130 8.38 -18.70 -16.55
C ASN A 130 8.90 -17.50 -15.74
N GLY A 131 9.48 -17.74 -14.55
CA GLY A 131 10.10 -16.70 -13.73
C GLY A 131 9.13 -15.67 -13.16
N LEU A 132 7.85 -16.05 -12.97
CA LEU A 132 6.90 -15.25 -12.23
C LEU A 132 7.07 -15.46 -10.73
N SER A 133 7.06 -14.37 -9.99
CA SER A 133 7.05 -14.43 -8.54
C SER A 133 5.70 -14.92 -8.02
N LEU A 134 5.69 -15.97 -7.19
CA LEU A 134 4.49 -16.52 -6.57
C LEU A 134 3.77 -15.52 -5.64
N MET A 135 4.51 -14.56 -5.11
CA MET A 135 3.99 -13.51 -4.22
C MET A 135 3.72 -12.19 -4.95
N GLY A 136 3.55 -12.19 -6.28
CA GLY A 136 3.24 -11.00 -7.07
C GLY A 136 4.39 -10.00 -7.21
N GLY A 137 5.65 -10.44 -6.98
CA GLY A 137 6.86 -9.64 -7.18
C GLY A 137 7.27 -8.76 -6.00
N VAL A 138 6.35 -8.38 -5.14
CA VAL A 138 6.63 -7.45 -4.03
C VAL A 138 6.12 -7.98 -2.69
N GLY A 139 5.16 -8.91 -2.69
CA GLY A 139 4.60 -9.50 -1.46
C GLY A 139 4.07 -8.47 -0.47
N CYS A 140 4.26 -8.71 0.82
CA CYS A 140 3.90 -7.80 1.90
C CYS A 140 5.01 -6.79 2.26
N LEU A 141 6.18 -6.85 1.59
CA LEU A 141 7.35 -6.00 1.89
C LEU A 141 7.05 -4.49 1.82
N PRO A 142 6.28 -3.97 0.82
CA PRO A 142 5.91 -2.55 0.80
C PRO A 142 5.13 -2.13 2.03
N LEU A 143 4.20 -2.97 2.48
CA LEU A 143 3.39 -2.69 3.67
C LEU A 143 4.25 -2.65 4.93
N LEU A 144 5.19 -3.59 5.09
CA LEU A 144 6.10 -3.65 6.23
C LEU A 144 7.01 -2.43 6.32
N ILE A 145 7.49 -1.94 5.17
CA ILE A 145 8.32 -0.73 5.11
C ILE A 145 7.48 0.53 5.34
N GLN A 146 6.31 0.61 4.71
CA GLN A 146 5.42 1.78 4.80
C GLN A 146 4.83 1.98 6.20
N PHE A 147 4.56 0.89 6.93
CA PHE A 147 3.85 0.93 8.20
C PHE A 147 4.55 1.77 9.30
N PRO A 148 5.87 1.68 9.53
CA PRO A 148 6.56 2.54 10.50
C PRO A 148 6.44 4.03 10.18
N PHE A 149 6.57 4.41 8.90
CA PHE A 149 6.43 5.81 8.47
C PHE A 149 4.99 6.31 8.62
N PHE A 150 4.01 5.45 8.28
CA PHE A 150 2.59 5.75 8.47
C PHE A 150 2.29 5.99 9.95
N SER A 151 2.73 5.09 10.83
CA SER A 151 2.55 5.22 12.27
C SER A 151 3.23 6.49 12.80
N ALA A 152 4.47 6.76 12.40
CA ALA A 152 5.22 7.94 12.85
C ALA A 152 4.50 9.24 12.47
N LEU A 153 4.04 9.37 11.21
CA LEU A 153 3.29 10.54 10.75
C LEU A 153 1.92 10.67 11.44
N TYR A 154 1.20 9.55 11.63
CA TYR A 154 -0.05 9.55 12.37
C TYR A 154 0.12 10.12 13.77
N TYR A 155 1.12 9.61 14.51
CA TYR A 155 1.38 10.08 15.87
C TYR A 155 1.95 11.50 15.90
N ALA A 156 2.79 11.89 14.94
CA ALA A 156 3.28 13.25 14.83
C ALA A 156 2.14 14.25 14.55
N ALA A 157 1.26 13.96 13.59
CA ALA A 157 0.10 14.82 13.30
C ALA A 157 -0.91 14.91 14.46
N ARG A 158 -0.98 13.87 15.31
CA ARG A 158 -1.97 13.84 16.40
C ARG A 158 -1.43 14.35 17.74
N TYR A 159 -0.14 14.14 18.01
CA TYR A 159 0.43 14.35 19.35
C TYR A 159 1.50 15.45 19.39
N THR A 160 1.81 16.13 18.28
CA THR A 160 2.62 17.35 18.35
C THR A 160 1.86 18.43 19.10
N PRO A 161 2.45 19.00 20.18
CA PRO A 161 1.80 20.07 20.94
C PRO A 161 1.41 21.24 20.03
N GLY A 162 0.22 21.78 20.23
CA GLY A 162 -0.31 22.90 19.46
C GLY A 162 -1.12 22.48 18.20
N VAL A 163 -0.88 21.32 17.62
CA VAL A 163 -1.57 20.89 16.37
C VAL A 163 -3.09 20.87 16.54
N LEU A 164 -3.58 20.23 17.61
CA LEU A 164 -5.03 20.02 17.77
C LEU A 164 -5.80 21.30 18.14
N GLN A 165 -5.12 22.39 18.49
CA GLN A 165 -5.71 23.69 18.80
C GLN A 165 -5.69 24.63 17.60
N ASP A 166 -4.91 24.33 16.57
CA ASP A 166 -4.70 25.20 15.42
C ASP A 166 -5.78 24.98 14.34
N ASN A 167 -5.97 26.01 13.50
CA ASN A 167 -6.88 25.97 12.37
C ASN A 167 -6.10 26.01 11.06
N PHE A 168 -6.60 25.29 10.06
CA PHE A 168 -6.01 25.32 8.73
C PHE A 168 -7.13 25.42 7.67
N LEU A 169 -7.02 26.43 6.79
CA LEU A 169 -8.07 26.78 5.82
C LEU A 169 -9.42 27.00 6.52
N TRP A 170 -10.39 26.11 6.29
CA TRP A 170 -11.75 26.19 6.85
C TRP A 170 -11.97 25.27 8.05
N PHE A 171 -11.01 24.44 8.45
CA PHE A 171 -11.19 23.42 9.47
C PHE A 171 -10.19 23.53 10.63
N ASN A 172 -10.63 23.06 11.78
CA ASN A 172 -9.75 22.91 12.95
C ASN A 172 -9.05 21.56 12.88
N LEU A 173 -7.73 21.56 13.08
CA LEU A 173 -6.87 20.36 12.97
C LEU A 173 -7.21 19.28 14.02
N GLY A 174 -7.74 19.67 15.18
CA GLY A 174 -8.10 18.74 16.27
C GLY A 174 -9.48 18.12 16.14
N HIS A 175 -10.34 18.68 15.32
CA HIS A 175 -11.72 18.21 15.17
C HIS A 175 -11.92 17.41 13.89
N ARG A 176 -13.07 16.73 13.81
CA ARG A 176 -13.50 16.05 12.58
C ARG A 176 -14.01 17.08 11.59
N ASP A 177 -13.66 16.90 10.33
CA ASP A 177 -14.17 17.75 9.25
C ASP A 177 -14.77 16.87 8.15
N PHE A 178 -16.09 16.89 8.02
CA PHE A 178 -16.81 16.05 7.04
C PHE A 178 -16.50 16.42 5.58
N PRO A 179 -16.40 17.70 5.20
CA PRO A 179 -15.95 18.08 3.85
C PRO A 179 -14.59 17.47 3.50
N LEU A 180 -13.61 17.53 4.41
CA LEU A 180 -12.29 16.95 4.18
C LEU A 180 -12.34 15.41 4.07
N ILE A 181 -13.21 14.74 4.85
CA ILE A 181 -13.44 13.29 4.74
C ILE A 181 -14.00 12.92 3.36
N ILE A 182 -14.93 13.70 2.82
CA ILE A 182 -15.49 13.48 1.48
C ILE A 182 -14.41 13.67 0.41
N ILE A 183 -13.61 14.72 0.53
CA ILE A 183 -12.51 15.02 -0.41
C ILE A 183 -11.51 13.88 -0.44
N ILE A 184 -11.10 13.36 0.73
CA ILE A 184 -10.14 12.25 0.79
C ILE A 184 -10.75 10.95 0.25
N ALA A 185 -12.02 10.67 0.53
CA ALA A 185 -12.73 9.52 -0.02
C ALA A 185 -12.77 9.56 -1.56
N ALA A 186 -13.07 10.72 -2.14
CA ALA A 186 -13.04 10.93 -3.59
C ALA A 186 -11.62 10.74 -4.17
N LEU A 187 -10.60 11.23 -3.47
CA LEU A 187 -9.19 11.06 -3.86
C LEU A 187 -8.79 9.57 -3.92
N TYR A 188 -9.11 8.81 -2.86
CA TYR A 188 -8.79 7.37 -2.81
C TYR A 188 -9.69 6.54 -3.74
N TYR A 189 -10.92 6.97 -3.99
CA TYR A 189 -11.76 6.36 -5.02
C TYR A 189 -11.14 6.54 -6.42
N PHE A 190 -10.68 7.76 -6.74
CA PHE A 190 -9.96 8.02 -7.99
C PHE A 190 -8.67 7.21 -8.10
N GLN A 191 -7.89 7.10 -7.03
CA GLN A 191 -6.70 6.25 -6.98
C GLN A 191 -7.04 4.78 -7.24
N SER A 192 -8.11 4.26 -6.62
CA SER A 192 -8.58 2.89 -6.84
C SER A 192 -9.04 2.67 -8.27
N TRP A 193 -9.73 3.63 -8.85
CA TRP A 193 -10.14 3.60 -10.25
C TRP A 193 -8.92 3.55 -11.20
N LEU A 194 -7.91 4.38 -10.98
CA LEU A 194 -6.65 4.32 -11.73
C LEU A 194 -5.94 2.97 -11.59
N SER A 195 -5.99 2.36 -10.40
CA SER A 195 -5.37 1.05 -10.13
C SER A 195 -6.07 -0.07 -10.88
N ILE A 196 -7.41 -0.08 -10.88
CA ILE A 196 -8.20 -1.15 -11.51
C ILE A 196 -8.04 -1.15 -13.03
N GLN A 197 -7.80 0.01 -13.65
CA GLN A 197 -7.54 0.10 -15.10
C GLN A 197 -6.26 -0.63 -15.52
N GLN A 198 -5.34 -0.89 -14.59
CA GLN A 198 -4.09 -1.58 -14.86
C GLN A 198 -4.18 -3.10 -14.66
N VAL A 199 -5.30 -3.59 -14.16
CA VAL A 199 -5.56 -5.02 -13.95
C VAL A 199 -6.13 -5.62 -15.23
N PRO A 200 -5.64 -6.80 -15.68
CA PRO A 200 -6.22 -7.54 -16.79
C PRO A 200 -7.73 -7.76 -16.61
N GLU A 201 -8.49 -7.76 -17.70
CA GLU A 201 -9.94 -7.71 -17.66
C GLU A 201 -10.55 -8.92 -16.92
N GLU A 202 -9.94 -10.09 -17.08
CA GLU A 202 -10.39 -11.34 -16.44
C GLU A 202 -10.27 -11.28 -14.91
N GLN A 203 -9.27 -10.55 -14.38
CA GLN A 203 -9.03 -10.44 -12.95
C GLN A 203 -9.71 -9.20 -12.34
N ARG A 204 -10.16 -8.26 -13.17
CA ARG A 204 -10.71 -6.96 -12.75
C ARG A 204 -11.91 -7.12 -11.81
N LYS A 205 -12.84 -8.02 -12.11
CA LYS A 205 -14.01 -8.27 -11.27
C LYS A 205 -13.64 -8.79 -9.88
N GLN A 206 -12.66 -9.70 -9.80
CA GLN A 206 -12.21 -10.27 -8.53
C GLN A 206 -11.44 -9.25 -7.68
N MET A 207 -10.61 -8.41 -8.31
CA MET A 207 -9.80 -7.42 -7.61
C MET A 207 -10.56 -6.13 -7.29
N ALA A 208 -11.63 -5.82 -8.02
CA ALA A 208 -12.41 -4.60 -7.83
C ALA A 208 -12.92 -4.46 -6.40
N ALA A 209 -13.50 -5.51 -5.83
CA ALA A 209 -14.01 -5.50 -4.46
C ALA A 209 -12.91 -5.11 -3.44
N THR A 210 -11.72 -5.69 -3.58
CA THR A 210 -10.57 -5.38 -2.71
C THR A 210 -10.06 -3.96 -2.92
N MET A 211 -9.97 -3.50 -4.17
CA MET A 211 -9.46 -2.16 -4.47
C MET A 211 -10.41 -1.05 -4.03
N TYR A 212 -11.73 -1.24 -4.19
CA TYR A 212 -12.72 -0.27 -3.73
C TYR A 212 -13.03 -0.34 -2.24
N SER A 213 -12.53 -1.34 -1.52
CA SER A 213 -12.62 -1.36 -0.05
C SER A 213 -11.78 -0.24 0.60
N MET A 214 -10.70 0.21 -0.06
CA MET A 214 -9.80 1.24 0.47
C MET A 214 -10.48 2.60 0.69
N PRO A 215 -11.23 3.19 -0.26
CA PRO A 215 -12.00 4.42 -0.02
C PRO A 215 -13.01 4.29 1.12
N ILE A 216 -13.69 3.15 1.22
CA ILE A 216 -14.66 2.89 2.30
C ILE A 216 -13.95 2.87 3.66
N MET A 217 -12.80 2.21 3.73
CA MET A 217 -11.98 2.18 4.94
C MET A 217 -11.47 3.58 5.31
N MET A 218 -11.12 4.42 4.32
CA MET A 218 -10.72 5.82 4.55
C MET A 218 -11.84 6.66 5.16
N ILE A 219 -13.10 6.46 4.73
CA ILE A 219 -14.26 7.12 5.35
C ILE A 219 -14.40 6.67 6.81
N PHE A 220 -14.34 5.37 7.07
CA PHE A 220 -14.48 4.82 8.41
C PHE A 220 -13.41 5.36 9.38
N PHE A 221 -12.14 5.34 8.97
CA PHE A 221 -11.06 5.90 9.77
C PHE A 221 -11.12 7.43 9.85
N GLY A 222 -11.55 8.10 8.78
CA GLY A 222 -11.71 9.55 8.75
C GLY A 222 -12.72 10.05 9.77
N ILE A 223 -13.85 9.34 9.94
CA ILE A 223 -14.87 9.68 10.95
C ILE A 223 -14.31 9.59 12.38
N SER A 224 -13.32 8.74 12.63
CA SER A 224 -12.72 8.56 13.97
C SER A 224 -11.44 9.36 14.19
N SER A 225 -10.96 10.07 13.18
CA SER A 225 -9.66 10.78 13.22
C SER A 225 -9.83 12.30 13.22
N PRO A 226 -8.93 13.05 13.86
CA PRO A 226 -8.87 14.51 13.74
C PRO A 226 -8.42 14.93 12.33
N ALA A 227 -8.80 16.14 11.90
CA ALA A 227 -8.48 16.66 10.56
C ALA A 227 -6.99 16.72 10.26
N ALA A 228 -6.14 16.92 11.26
CA ALA A 228 -4.67 16.84 11.12
C ALA A 228 -4.21 15.51 10.50
N VAL A 229 -4.80 14.40 10.92
CA VAL A 229 -4.50 13.06 10.39
C VAL A 229 -5.02 12.92 8.96
N ILE A 230 -6.22 13.42 8.68
CA ILE A 230 -6.81 13.36 7.34
C ILE A 230 -6.00 14.22 6.36
N LEU A 231 -5.48 15.36 6.80
CA LEU A 231 -4.64 16.24 6.00
C LEU A 231 -3.36 15.54 5.51
N TYR A 232 -2.65 14.81 6.39
CA TYR A 232 -1.47 14.07 5.92
C TYR A 232 -1.84 12.89 4.99
N TRP A 233 -2.99 12.23 5.20
CA TRP A 233 -3.48 11.23 4.26
C TRP A 233 -3.79 11.83 2.89
N PHE A 234 -4.40 13.02 2.86
CA PHE A 234 -4.70 13.74 1.63
C PHE A 234 -3.42 14.03 0.82
N VAL A 235 -2.43 14.65 1.45
CA VAL A 235 -1.14 14.95 0.82
C VAL A 235 -0.45 13.65 0.36
N GLY A 236 -0.44 12.62 1.22
CA GLY A 236 0.10 11.32 0.90
C GLY A 236 -0.61 10.62 -0.26
N GLY A 237 -1.93 10.78 -0.38
CA GLY A 237 -2.75 10.26 -1.48
C GLY A 237 -2.42 10.94 -2.82
N ILE A 238 -2.22 12.25 -2.83
CA ILE A 238 -1.77 12.99 -4.03
C ILE A 238 -0.43 12.44 -4.52
N PHE A 239 0.55 12.27 -3.61
CA PHE A 239 1.83 11.68 -3.97
C PHE A 239 1.70 10.26 -4.53
N SER A 240 0.81 9.46 -3.94
CA SER A 240 0.55 8.09 -4.42
C SER A 240 -0.05 8.08 -5.83
N ILE A 241 -0.95 9.00 -6.13
CA ILE A 241 -1.52 9.17 -7.48
C ILE A 241 -0.43 9.57 -8.48
N ILE A 242 0.41 10.56 -8.15
CA ILE A 242 1.53 10.99 -9.00
C ILE A 242 2.46 9.80 -9.28
N GLN A 243 2.86 9.06 -8.25
CA GLN A 243 3.71 7.88 -8.38
C GLN A 243 3.06 6.80 -9.26
N GLN A 244 1.75 6.60 -9.10
CA GLN A 244 0.98 5.66 -9.92
C GLN A 244 0.92 6.09 -11.38
N LEU A 245 0.69 7.37 -11.66
CA LEU A 245 0.70 7.91 -13.03
C LEU A 245 2.07 7.72 -13.69
N ILE A 246 3.16 8.02 -12.97
CA ILE A 246 4.53 7.76 -13.45
C ILE A 246 4.70 6.27 -13.77
N THR A 247 4.24 5.40 -12.88
CA THR A 247 4.35 3.94 -13.07
C THR A 247 3.55 3.49 -14.29
N ASN A 248 2.31 3.95 -14.43
CA ASN A 248 1.40 3.49 -15.47
C ASN A 248 1.79 3.99 -16.86
N TYR A 249 2.19 5.26 -16.98
CA TYR A 249 2.42 5.89 -18.29
C TYR A 249 3.90 5.94 -18.72
N ILE A 250 4.83 5.83 -17.79
CA ILE A 250 6.26 5.91 -18.10
C ILE A 250 6.97 4.57 -17.89
N ILE A 251 6.75 3.94 -16.73
CA ILE A 251 7.50 2.74 -16.34
C ILE A 251 6.93 1.48 -17.01
N LYS A 252 5.63 1.26 -16.91
CA LYS A 252 4.97 0.04 -17.40
C LYS A 252 5.10 -0.18 -18.91
N PRO A 253 4.93 0.82 -19.80
CA PRO A 253 5.12 0.62 -21.24
C PRO A 253 6.51 0.12 -21.59
N ARG A 254 7.55 0.75 -21.05
CA ARG A 254 8.95 0.33 -21.27
C ARG A 254 9.23 -1.09 -20.77
N LEU A 255 8.57 -1.48 -19.67
CA LEU A 255 8.72 -2.83 -19.13
C LEU A 255 8.00 -3.88 -19.98
N LYS A 256 6.86 -3.54 -20.61
CA LYS A 256 6.18 -4.43 -21.56
C LYS A 256 7.06 -4.74 -22.78
N GLU A 257 7.70 -3.73 -23.36
CA GLU A 257 8.66 -3.90 -24.45
C GLU A 257 9.84 -4.80 -24.03
N LYS A 258 10.42 -4.52 -22.86
CA LYS A 258 11.51 -5.33 -22.32
C LYS A 258 11.11 -6.79 -22.11
N VAL A 259 9.93 -7.06 -21.56
CA VAL A 259 9.41 -8.41 -21.35
C VAL A 259 9.16 -9.12 -22.67
N ALA A 260 8.61 -8.42 -23.68
CA ALA A 260 8.41 -8.98 -25.01
C ALA A 260 9.73 -9.37 -25.66
N GLU A 261 10.79 -8.57 -25.53
CA GLU A 261 12.13 -8.90 -26.02
C GLU A 261 12.74 -10.09 -25.26
N GLU A 262 12.54 -10.15 -23.93
CA GLU A 262 13.02 -11.25 -23.10
C GLU A 262 12.41 -12.59 -23.54
N PHE A 263 11.11 -12.63 -23.76
CA PHE A 263 10.41 -13.85 -24.19
C PHE A 263 10.57 -14.16 -25.70
N LYS A 264 11.00 -13.20 -26.52
CA LYS A 264 11.47 -13.50 -27.89
C LYS A 264 12.79 -14.27 -27.89
N LYS A 265 13.70 -13.96 -26.94
CA LYS A 265 15.01 -14.62 -26.82
C LYS A 265 14.90 -15.97 -26.10
N ASN A 266 14.03 -16.05 -25.10
CA ASN A 266 13.78 -17.24 -24.30
C ASN A 266 12.25 -17.48 -24.27
N PRO A 267 11.70 -18.23 -25.26
CA PRO A 267 10.27 -18.48 -25.32
C PRO A 267 9.70 -19.05 -24.03
N PRO A 268 8.47 -18.67 -23.66
CA PRO A 268 7.84 -19.20 -22.47
C PRO A 268 7.70 -20.72 -22.57
N ARG A 269 7.89 -21.39 -21.45
CA ARG A 269 7.63 -22.82 -21.35
C ARG A 269 6.14 -23.04 -21.24
N SER A 270 5.54 -23.59 -22.29
CA SER A 270 4.21 -24.20 -22.26
C SER A 270 4.41 -25.69 -21.99
N GLU A 271 3.67 -26.27 -21.07
CA GLU A 271 3.57 -27.72 -21.01
C GLU A 271 2.80 -28.19 -22.27
N GLU A 272 3.53 -28.45 -23.36
CA GLU A 272 3.07 -29.36 -24.38
C GLU A 272 3.32 -30.78 -23.85
N HIS A 273 2.35 -31.33 -23.14
CA HIS A 273 2.19 -32.77 -22.93
C HIS A 273 0.72 -33.12 -22.92
#